data_bb6805edd379dd824e6717a2f3c7b6f5
#
_entry.id   bb6805edd379dd824e6717a2f3c7b6f5
#
_cell.length_a   1.000
_cell.length_b   1.000
_cell.length_c   1.000
_cell.angle_alpha   90.00
_cell.angle_beta   90.00
_cell.angle_gamma   90.00
#
_symmetry.space_group_name_H-M   'P 1'
#
loop_
_entity.id
_entity.type
_entity.pdbx_description
1 polymer ?
#
loop_
_entity_poly.entity_id
_entity_poly.type
_entity_poly.pdbx_seq_one_letter_code
_entity_poly.pdbx_strand_id
1 'polypeptide(L)'
;MVSMKDIAVACGVSVATVSKSLNGYSDISAETKAVIQQKAKELGYFPNSAARALKTNRTYNVGVVMTDDSGSGLAHEYFANLLQSVRSELEKNGLDITFVNHGLGEQKMTYYEHCKYRCVDGVVVACADFESEEMEELVTCELPVVVFDHVYPDRMSVLSDNKKGITDLVQHVYNNGHRKIAYIHGEYSLVTNTRVTTFREIMNRLGLDIPREYIREAAYRDAERAHAIARELLQLPDPPTCILYPDDFTALAGMSYLRQEGYNVPEDVSVAGYDGLVLGQVLYPKLTTIAQDTERMGKEAAHALLDLIEHPDRQKAKQVIIKGHLIEGESVVRCNKR
;
A
#
# COMPACT_ATOMS: atom_id res chain seq x y z
N MET A 1 37.52 -10.06 11.16
CA MET A 1 36.24 -9.60 11.80
C MET A 1 36.31 -9.99 13.27
N VAL A 2 36.05 -9.05 14.19
CA VAL A 2 36.11 -9.33 15.64
C VAL A 2 34.98 -10.27 16.03
N SER A 3 35.25 -11.26 16.85
CA SER A 3 34.33 -12.29 17.31
C SER A 3 33.98 -12.14 18.79
N MET A 4 32.91 -12.81 19.25
CA MET A 4 32.60 -12.90 20.70
C MET A 4 33.75 -13.50 21.51
N LYS A 5 34.60 -14.35 20.89
CA LYS A 5 35.76 -14.95 21.55
C LYS A 5 36.82 -13.90 21.86
N ASP A 6 37.03 -12.95 20.95
CA ASP A 6 38.00 -11.84 21.16
C ASP A 6 37.56 -10.93 22.31
N ILE A 7 36.26 -10.65 22.42
CA ILE A 7 35.69 -9.89 23.54
C ILE A 7 35.85 -10.66 24.85
N ALA A 8 35.57 -11.99 24.83
CA ALA A 8 35.72 -12.84 26.00
C ALA A 8 37.14 -12.83 26.56
N VAL A 9 38.14 -12.94 25.69
CA VAL A 9 39.56 -12.85 26.04
C VAL A 9 39.87 -11.47 26.62
N ALA A 10 39.42 -10.39 25.96
CA ALA A 10 39.69 -9.01 26.39
C ALA A 10 39.05 -8.64 27.72
N CYS A 11 37.91 -9.25 28.07
CA CYS A 11 37.22 -9.01 29.33
C CYS A 11 37.49 -10.06 30.42
N GLY A 12 38.26 -11.11 30.15
CA GLY A 12 38.52 -12.21 31.10
C GLY A 12 37.30 -13.01 31.47
N VAL A 13 36.32 -13.16 30.59
CA VAL A 13 35.05 -13.86 30.83
C VAL A 13 34.83 -14.98 29.82
N SER A 14 33.82 -15.83 30.04
CA SER A 14 33.46 -16.83 29.03
C SER A 14 32.72 -16.25 27.83
N VAL A 15 32.80 -16.93 26.67
CA VAL A 15 32.01 -16.55 25.47
C VAL A 15 30.51 -16.60 25.79
N ALA A 16 30.06 -17.51 26.66
CA ALA A 16 28.67 -17.58 27.07
C ALA A 16 28.28 -16.32 27.88
N THR A 17 29.14 -15.81 28.76
CA THR A 17 28.93 -14.56 29.49
C THR A 17 28.84 -13.35 28.55
N VAL A 18 29.74 -13.27 27.55
CA VAL A 18 29.65 -12.23 26.51
C VAL A 18 28.32 -12.31 25.74
N SER A 19 27.95 -13.51 25.29
CA SER A 19 26.68 -13.71 24.57
C SER A 19 25.47 -13.30 25.41
N LYS A 20 25.40 -13.70 26.70
CA LYS A 20 24.33 -13.32 27.60
C LYS A 20 24.29 -11.81 27.87
N SER A 21 25.45 -11.19 28.07
CA SER A 21 25.58 -9.75 28.27
C SER A 21 25.07 -8.94 27.08
N LEU A 22 25.53 -9.28 25.86
CA LEU A 22 25.15 -8.59 24.64
C LEU A 22 23.66 -8.79 24.28
N ASN A 23 23.04 -9.91 24.71
CA ASN A 23 21.61 -10.18 24.52
C ASN A 23 20.74 -9.73 25.71
N GLY A 24 21.29 -9.02 26.70
CA GLY A 24 20.50 -8.37 27.74
C GLY A 24 19.99 -9.30 28.87
N TYR A 25 20.43 -10.57 28.95
CA TYR A 25 19.96 -11.52 29.94
C TYR A 25 20.12 -10.99 31.37
N SER A 26 19.12 -11.25 32.22
CA SER A 26 19.04 -10.71 33.59
C SER A 26 20.03 -11.33 34.58
N ASP A 27 20.60 -12.49 34.26
CA ASP A 27 21.54 -13.24 35.11
C ASP A 27 22.98 -12.70 35.05
N ILE A 28 23.23 -11.61 34.26
CA ILE A 28 24.50 -10.89 34.25
C ILE A 28 24.33 -9.54 34.93
N SER A 29 25.26 -9.16 35.83
CA SER A 29 25.21 -7.89 36.54
C SER A 29 25.28 -6.70 35.59
N ALA A 30 24.67 -5.55 35.96
CA ALA A 30 24.70 -4.33 35.16
C ALA A 30 26.14 -3.84 34.91
N GLU A 31 27.03 -3.97 35.89
CA GLU A 31 28.42 -3.61 35.78
C GLU A 31 29.16 -4.48 34.76
N THR A 32 28.99 -5.79 34.80
CA THR A 32 29.60 -6.73 33.84
C THR A 32 29.06 -6.46 32.42
N LYS A 33 27.76 -6.18 32.28
CA LYS A 33 27.16 -5.80 30.99
C LYS A 33 27.82 -4.54 30.42
N ALA A 34 27.97 -3.50 31.23
CA ALA A 34 28.58 -2.24 30.79
C ALA A 34 30.02 -2.45 30.32
N VAL A 35 30.83 -3.20 31.06
CA VAL A 35 32.23 -3.52 30.69
C VAL A 35 32.30 -4.26 29.35
N ILE A 36 31.46 -5.30 29.17
CA ILE A 36 31.45 -6.10 27.93
C ILE A 36 30.96 -5.26 26.75
N GLN A 37 29.92 -4.45 26.90
CA GLN A 37 29.40 -3.58 25.86
C GLN A 37 30.41 -2.52 25.44
N GLN A 38 31.08 -1.91 26.42
CA GLN A 38 32.14 -0.94 26.14
C GLN A 38 33.30 -1.58 25.37
N LYS A 39 33.74 -2.78 25.79
CA LYS A 39 34.83 -3.51 25.12
C LYS A 39 34.45 -3.96 23.72
N ALA A 40 33.20 -4.41 23.52
CA ALA A 40 32.68 -4.74 22.19
C ALA A 40 32.72 -3.53 21.24
N LYS A 41 32.33 -2.36 21.75
CA LYS A 41 32.39 -1.09 20.99
C LYS A 41 33.83 -0.69 20.65
N GLU A 42 34.75 -0.77 21.60
CA GLU A 42 36.16 -0.47 21.41
C GLU A 42 36.84 -1.35 20.35
N LEU A 43 36.48 -2.66 20.35
CA LEU A 43 37.01 -3.62 19.39
C LEU A 43 36.30 -3.54 18.03
N GLY A 44 35.24 -2.75 17.89
CA GLY A 44 34.46 -2.69 16.66
C GLY A 44 33.64 -3.97 16.37
N TYR A 45 33.19 -4.64 17.42
CA TYR A 45 32.37 -5.83 17.28
C TYR A 45 30.93 -5.44 16.90
N PHE A 46 30.44 -6.04 15.82
CA PHE A 46 29.02 -5.97 15.44
C PHE A 46 28.39 -7.37 15.53
N PRO A 47 27.23 -7.51 16.18
CA PRO A 47 26.50 -8.77 16.19
C PRO A 47 26.21 -9.25 14.77
N ASN A 48 26.49 -10.52 14.50
CA ASN A 48 26.14 -11.14 13.22
C ASN A 48 24.66 -11.58 13.24
N SER A 49 23.83 -10.97 12.39
CA SER A 49 22.39 -11.28 12.27
C SER A 49 22.15 -12.75 11.87
N ALA A 50 22.99 -13.32 10.98
CA ALA A 50 22.86 -14.71 10.58
C ALA A 50 23.14 -15.68 11.77
N ALA A 51 24.14 -15.37 12.62
CA ALA A 51 24.42 -16.16 13.83
C ALA A 51 23.30 -16.04 14.87
N ARG A 52 22.65 -14.87 14.94
CA ARG A 52 21.47 -14.65 15.78
C ARG A 52 20.27 -15.45 15.26
N ALA A 53 20.04 -15.42 13.94
CA ALA A 53 18.95 -16.16 13.30
C ALA A 53 19.06 -17.68 13.55
N LEU A 54 20.24 -18.26 13.40
CA LEU A 54 20.51 -19.67 13.71
C LEU A 54 20.15 -20.06 15.18
N LYS A 55 20.32 -19.13 16.11
CA LYS A 55 20.03 -19.37 17.54
C LYS A 55 18.57 -19.18 17.89
N THR A 56 17.92 -18.19 17.30
CA THR A 56 16.54 -17.78 17.63
C THR A 56 15.51 -18.37 16.69
N ASN A 57 15.93 -18.97 15.59
CA ASN A 57 15.11 -19.39 14.45
C ASN A 57 14.26 -18.24 13.87
N ARG A 58 14.78 -16.98 14.00
CA ARG A 58 14.13 -15.76 13.50
C ARG A 58 15.18 -14.84 12.87
N THR A 59 14.87 -14.32 11.70
CA THR A 59 15.77 -13.43 10.95
C THR A 59 15.51 -11.97 11.25
N TYR A 60 14.36 -11.63 11.81
CA TYR A 60 13.86 -10.28 12.00
C TYR A 60 13.73 -9.51 10.67
N ASN A 61 13.34 -10.24 9.63
CA ASN A 61 13.18 -9.72 8.29
C ASN A 61 11.81 -10.08 7.74
N VAL A 62 11.11 -9.10 7.16
CA VAL A 62 9.79 -9.24 6.55
C VAL A 62 9.91 -9.11 5.05
N GLY A 63 9.32 -10.06 4.31
CA GLY A 63 9.17 -9.98 2.87
C GLY A 63 8.10 -8.96 2.47
N VAL A 64 8.35 -8.21 1.41
CA VAL A 64 7.36 -7.32 0.80
C VAL A 64 7.21 -7.71 -0.66
N VAL A 65 6.00 -8.16 -1.03
CA VAL A 65 5.62 -8.38 -2.43
C VAL A 65 4.94 -7.13 -2.95
N MET A 66 5.53 -6.56 -3.99
CA MET A 66 4.98 -5.40 -4.68
C MET A 66 5.33 -5.50 -6.16
N THR A 67 4.38 -5.93 -6.95
CA THR A 67 4.47 -6.02 -8.41
C THR A 67 3.25 -5.33 -8.99
N ASP A 68 3.45 -4.22 -9.69
CA ASP A 68 2.40 -3.51 -10.40
C ASP A 68 2.64 -3.58 -11.91
N ASP A 69 1.57 -3.75 -12.69
CA ASP A 69 1.64 -3.86 -14.15
C ASP A 69 1.98 -2.52 -14.82
N SER A 70 1.80 -1.40 -14.13
CA SER A 70 2.18 -0.08 -14.62
C SER A 70 3.70 0.13 -14.65
N GLY A 71 4.48 -0.75 -13.98
CA GLY A 71 5.91 -0.62 -13.80
C GLY A 71 6.33 0.60 -12.96
N SER A 72 5.39 1.25 -12.28
CA SER A 72 5.66 2.42 -11.44
C SER A 72 6.47 2.07 -10.20
N GLY A 73 6.31 0.86 -9.67
CA GLY A 73 7.00 0.41 -8.48
C GLY A 73 6.85 1.40 -7.32
N LEU A 74 7.95 1.74 -6.67
CA LEU A 74 7.97 2.72 -5.57
C LEU A 74 7.73 4.17 -6.00
N ALA A 75 7.65 4.47 -7.29
CA ALA A 75 7.19 5.78 -7.76
C ALA A 75 5.66 5.95 -7.68
N HIS A 76 4.92 4.88 -7.37
CA HIS A 76 3.50 4.95 -7.05
C HIS A 76 3.32 5.48 -5.62
N GLU A 77 2.94 6.74 -5.47
CA GLU A 77 2.91 7.45 -4.18
C GLU A 77 2.02 6.77 -3.13
N TYR A 78 0.87 6.22 -3.53
CA TYR A 78 0.00 5.45 -2.63
C TYR A 78 0.75 4.27 -1.99
N PHE A 79 1.38 3.41 -2.81
CA PHE A 79 2.14 2.27 -2.30
C PHE A 79 3.40 2.70 -1.55
N ALA A 80 4.08 3.76 -2.00
CA ALA A 80 5.25 4.29 -1.31
C ALA A 80 4.90 4.74 0.12
N ASN A 81 3.80 5.47 0.30
CA ASN A 81 3.32 5.92 1.60
C ASN A 81 2.87 4.74 2.49
N LEU A 82 2.15 3.78 1.90
CA LEU A 82 1.72 2.55 2.57
C LEU A 82 2.91 1.76 3.12
N LEU A 83 3.89 1.47 2.26
CA LEU A 83 5.09 0.71 2.63
C LEU A 83 5.99 1.49 3.58
N GLN A 84 6.06 2.82 3.47
CA GLN A 84 6.78 3.65 4.44
C GLN A 84 6.16 3.52 5.84
N SER A 85 4.84 3.45 5.95
CA SER A 85 4.16 3.25 7.23
C SER A 85 4.42 1.84 7.78
N VAL A 86 4.32 0.80 6.95
CA VAL A 86 4.67 -0.60 7.33
C VAL A 86 6.11 -0.65 7.85
N ARG A 87 7.06 -0.13 7.07
CA ARG A 87 8.47 -0.10 7.40
C ARG A 87 8.72 0.58 8.75
N SER A 88 8.17 1.79 8.93
CA SER A 88 8.38 2.57 10.16
C SER A 88 7.89 1.83 11.40
N GLU A 89 6.81 1.06 11.29
CA GLU A 89 6.27 0.30 12.42
C GLU A 89 7.07 -0.97 12.70
N LEU A 90 7.53 -1.67 11.65
CA LEU A 90 8.39 -2.85 11.77
C LEU A 90 9.77 -2.48 12.36
N GLU A 91 10.37 -1.36 11.92
CA GLU A 91 11.65 -0.85 12.46
C GLU A 91 11.60 -0.60 13.97
N LYS A 92 10.50 -0.05 14.50
CA LYS A 92 10.31 0.14 15.96
C LYS A 92 10.37 -1.18 16.74
N ASN A 93 10.02 -2.28 16.07
CA ASN A 93 10.05 -3.63 16.63
C ASN A 93 11.32 -4.40 16.24
N GLY A 94 12.30 -3.73 15.63
CA GLY A 94 13.61 -4.31 15.27
C GLY A 94 13.59 -5.27 14.09
N LEU A 95 12.59 -5.12 13.17
CA LEU A 95 12.51 -5.88 11.95
C LEU A 95 12.89 -5.00 10.75
N ASP A 96 13.59 -5.60 9.81
CA ASP A 96 13.91 -5.04 8.49
C ASP A 96 12.91 -5.52 7.44
N ILE A 97 12.89 -4.88 6.27
CA ILE A 97 12.11 -5.32 5.11
C ILE A 97 13.01 -5.70 3.94
N THR A 98 12.56 -6.70 3.18
CA THR A 98 13.21 -7.15 1.93
C THR A 98 12.15 -7.29 0.84
N PHE A 99 12.35 -6.65 -0.32
CA PHE A 99 11.48 -6.87 -1.46
C PHE A 99 11.65 -8.29 -2.02
N VAL A 100 10.53 -8.94 -2.25
CA VAL A 100 10.42 -10.29 -2.79
C VAL A 100 9.97 -10.20 -4.24
N ASN A 101 10.74 -10.76 -5.15
CA ASN A 101 10.54 -10.70 -6.60
C ASN A 101 10.55 -12.12 -7.20
N HIS A 102 10.17 -12.25 -8.47
CA HIS A 102 10.15 -13.50 -9.24
C HIS A 102 11.54 -14.06 -9.62
N GLY A 103 12.59 -13.67 -8.92
CA GLY A 103 13.90 -14.19 -9.20
C GLY A 103 15.02 -13.48 -8.47
N LEU A 104 16.19 -14.13 -8.52
CA LEU A 104 17.43 -13.64 -7.96
C LEU A 104 18.53 -13.75 -9.03
N GLY A 105 18.86 -12.64 -9.68
CA GLY A 105 19.74 -12.64 -10.85
C GLY A 105 19.10 -13.42 -12.01
N GLU A 106 19.77 -14.46 -12.51
CA GLU A 106 19.26 -15.31 -13.58
C GLU A 106 18.35 -16.45 -13.10
N GLN A 107 18.30 -16.70 -11.79
CA GLN A 107 17.50 -17.77 -11.20
C GLN A 107 16.06 -17.30 -11.03
N LYS A 108 15.11 -17.97 -11.69
CA LYS A 108 13.67 -17.77 -11.47
C LYS A 108 13.26 -18.44 -10.17
N MET A 109 12.44 -17.76 -9.39
CA MET A 109 11.88 -18.22 -8.12
C MET A 109 10.44 -17.74 -8.02
N THR A 110 9.58 -18.52 -7.39
CA THR A 110 8.27 -18.03 -6.96
C THR A 110 8.43 -17.06 -5.77
N TYR A 111 7.38 -16.33 -5.43
CA TYR A 111 7.40 -15.49 -4.22
C TYR A 111 7.71 -16.30 -2.97
N TYR A 112 7.12 -17.49 -2.84
CA TYR A 112 7.36 -18.37 -1.70
C TYR A 112 8.80 -18.86 -1.65
N GLU A 113 9.36 -19.34 -2.76
CA GLU A 113 10.75 -19.77 -2.84
C GLU A 113 11.72 -18.65 -2.47
N HIS A 114 11.46 -17.42 -2.94
CA HIS A 114 12.29 -16.26 -2.58
C HIS A 114 12.19 -15.94 -1.09
N CYS A 115 10.99 -16.01 -0.50
CA CYS A 115 10.79 -15.87 0.94
C CYS A 115 11.58 -16.91 1.73
N LYS A 116 11.56 -18.18 1.32
CA LYS A 116 12.34 -19.27 1.93
C LYS A 116 13.83 -19.03 1.79
N TYR A 117 14.30 -18.62 0.60
CA TYR A 117 15.71 -18.30 0.36
C TYR A 117 16.21 -17.18 1.24
N ARG A 118 15.40 -16.13 1.47
CA ARG A 118 15.71 -15.02 2.36
C ARG A 118 15.42 -15.31 3.83
N CYS A 119 14.79 -16.44 4.12
CA CYS A 119 14.37 -16.84 5.47
C CYS A 119 13.55 -15.72 6.15
N VAL A 120 12.58 -15.11 5.46
CA VAL A 120 11.75 -14.07 6.07
C VAL A 120 10.85 -14.66 7.15
N ASP A 121 10.56 -13.88 8.20
CA ASP A 121 9.71 -14.30 9.30
C ASP A 121 8.20 -14.15 9.00
N GLY A 122 7.88 -13.35 7.97
CA GLY A 122 6.52 -13.13 7.49
C GLY A 122 6.51 -12.25 6.24
N VAL A 123 5.35 -12.04 5.63
CA VAL A 123 5.20 -11.37 4.34
C VAL A 123 4.07 -10.36 4.36
N VAL A 124 4.30 -9.20 3.77
CA VAL A 124 3.29 -8.21 3.40
C VAL A 124 3.13 -8.21 1.88
N VAL A 125 1.92 -8.41 1.40
CA VAL A 125 1.58 -8.30 -0.03
C VAL A 125 0.89 -6.97 -0.25
N ALA A 126 1.60 -6.03 -0.90
CA ALA A 126 1.09 -4.69 -1.17
C ALA A 126 0.35 -4.61 -2.51
N CYS A 127 0.92 -5.23 -3.54
CA CYS A 127 0.33 -5.32 -4.87
C CYS A 127 0.92 -6.54 -5.60
N ALA A 128 0.07 -7.29 -6.29
CA ALA A 128 0.45 -8.42 -7.11
C ALA A 128 -0.69 -8.81 -8.05
N ASP A 129 -0.44 -9.72 -8.98
CA ASP A 129 -1.51 -10.48 -9.63
C ASP A 129 -2.06 -11.50 -8.62
N PHE A 130 -3.15 -11.11 -7.95
CA PHE A 130 -3.76 -11.89 -6.86
C PHE A 130 -4.40 -13.22 -7.32
N GLU A 131 -4.59 -13.41 -8.62
CA GLU A 131 -5.16 -14.64 -9.21
C GLU A 131 -4.07 -15.59 -9.72
N SER A 132 -2.79 -15.23 -9.60
CA SER A 132 -1.68 -16.06 -10.09
C SER A 132 -1.43 -17.30 -9.23
N GLU A 133 -0.93 -18.38 -9.85
CA GLU A 133 -0.54 -19.62 -9.15
C GLU A 133 0.55 -19.37 -8.09
N GLU A 134 1.48 -18.42 -8.35
CA GLU A 134 2.53 -18.08 -7.40
C GLU A 134 1.98 -17.36 -6.15
N MET A 135 0.94 -16.56 -6.33
CA MET A 135 0.26 -15.93 -5.20
C MET A 135 -0.56 -16.94 -4.41
N GLU A 136 -1.23 -17.90 -5.07
CA GLU A 136 -1.91 -19.03 -4.42
C GLU A 136 -0.91 -19.84 -3.57
N GLU A 137 0.29 -20.15 -4.11
CA GLU A 137 1.35 -20.83 -3.37
C GLU A 137 1.75 -20.03 -2.11
N LEU A 138 1.98 -18.72 -2.24
CA LEU A 138 2.38 -17.88 -1.12
C LEU A 138 1.30 -17.78 -0.04
N VAL A 139 0.04 -17.62 -0.44
CA VAL A 139 -1.04 -17.46 0.55
C VAL A 139 -1.51 -18.77 1.17
N THR A 140 -1.12 -19.91 0.62
CA THR A 140 -1.41 -21.23 1.22
C THR A 140 -0.27 -21.78 2.08
N CYS A 141 0.93 -21.15 2.02
CA CYS A 141 2.11 -21.60 2.76
C CYS A 141 1.99 -21.37 4.29
N GLU A 142 2.97 -21.85 5.04
CA GLU A 142 3.03 -21.74 6.50
C GLU A 142 3.45 -20.36 7.01
N LEU A 143 3.98 -19.47 6.15
CA LEU A 143 4.41 -18.14 6.59
C LEU A 143 3.23 -17.26 7.01
N PRO A 144 3.40 -16.40 8.02
CA PRO A 144 2.50 -15.29 8.28
C PRO A 144 2.41 -14.35 7.07
N VAL A 145 1.19 -14.15 6.55
CA VAL A 145 0.95 -13.26 5.40
C VAL A 145 -0.15 -12.28 5.73
N VAL A 146 0.09 -11.00 5.45
CA VAL A 146 -0.90 -9.91 5.48
C VAL A 146 -1.03 -9.32 4.09
N VAL A 147 -2.27 -9.15 3.62
CA VAL A 147 -2.56 -8.71 2.24
C VAL A 147 -3.28 -7.36 2.28
N PHE A 148 -2.90 -6.44 1.40
CA PHE A 148 -3.62 -5.19 1.18
C PHE A 148 -4.63 -5.32 0.04
N ASP A 149 -5.78 -4.70 0.24
CA ASP A 149 -6.83 -4.47 -0.77
C ASP A 149 -7.30 -5.71 -1.56
N HIS A 150 -6.97 -6.89 -1.04
CA HIS A 150 -7.48 -8.18 -1.51
C HIS A 150 -7.85 -9.08 -0.33
N VAL A 151 -8.70 -10.10 -0.58
CA VAL A 151 -9.22 -11.01 0.46
C VAL A 151 -8.98 -12.45 0.08
N TYR A 152 -8.22 -13.15 0.92
CA TYR A 152 -8.14 -14.61 0.90
C TYR A 152 -8.85 -15.21 2.11
N PRO A 153 -9.47 -16.41 1.99
CA PRO A 153 -10.29 -17.00 3.04
C PRO A 153 -9.61 -17.14 4.39
N ASP A 154 -8.32 -17.48 4.41
CA ASP A 154 -7.56 -17.81 5.62
C ASP A 154 -6.43 -16.83 5.94
N ARG A 155 -6.45 -15.63 5.33
CA ARG A 155 -5.42 -14.61 5.52
C ARG A 155 -5.96 -13.31 6.12
N MET A 156 -5.07 -12.62 6.80
CA MET A 156 -5.33 -11.27 7.29
C MET A 156 -5.31 -10.28 6.13
N SER A 157 -6.36 -9.47 6.02
CA SER A 157 -6.48 -8.44 4.99
C SER A 157 -6.69 -7.06 5.61
N VAL A 158 -5.97 -6.07 5.09
CA VAL A 158 -6.17 -4.65 5.42
C VAL A 158 -6.71 -3.96 4.17
N LEU A 159 -7.92 -3.43 4.25
CA LEU A 159 -8.68 -2.92 3.11
C LEU A 159 -8.96 -1.44 3.28
N SER A 160 -8.90 -0.68 2.20
CA SER A 160 -9.49 0.64 2.14
C SER A 160 -11.02 0.55 2.07
N ASP A 161 -11.75 1.44 2.78
CA ASP A 161 -13.22 1.52 2.69
C ASP A 161 -13.65 2.17 1.36
N ASN A 162 -13.45 1.42 0.28
CA ASN A 162 -13.78 1.86 -1.08
C ASN A 162 -15.26 2.18 -1.26
N LYS A 163 -16.16 1.47 -0.53
CA LYS A 163 -17.61 1.74 -0.57
C LYS A 163 -17.91 3.12 -0.02
N LYS A 164 -17.37 3.44 1.16
CA LYS A 164 -17.57 4.76 1.74
C LYS A 164 -16.92 5.85 0.90
N GLY A 165 -15.69 5.63 0.42
CA GLY A 165 -14.98 6.60 -0.40
C GLY A 165 -15.77 7.00 -1.65
N ILE A 166 -16.20 6.04 -2.47
CA ILE A 166 -17.00 6.33 -3.67
C ILE A 166 -18.36 6.94 -3.31
N THR A 167 -19.00 6.48 -2.21
CA THR A 167 -20.25 7.06 -1.75
C THR A 167 -20.07 8.54 -1.42
N ASP A 168 -19.06 8.89 -0.65
CA ASP A 168 -18.78 10.27 -0.23
C ASP A 168 -18.47 11.16 -1.45
N LEU A 169 -17.65 10.65 -2.38
CA LEU A 169 -17.25 11.38 -3.59
C LEU A 169 -18.44 11.67 -4.50
N VAL A 170 -19.25 10.67 -4.83
CA VAL A 170 -20.45 10.84 -5.67
C VAL A 170 -21.47 11.75 -4.99
N GLN A 171 -21.68 11.59 -3.68
CA GLN A 171 -22.60 12.43 -2.93
C GLN A 171 -22.15 13.91 -2.95
N HIS A 172 -20.85 14.18 -2.80
CA HIS A 172 -20.28 15.52 -2.91
C HIS A 172 -20.53 16.13 -4.30
N VAL A 173 -20.24 15.38 -5.36
CA VAL A 173 -20.48 15.80 -6.75
C VAL A 173 -21.98 16.08 -6.98
N TYR A 174 -22.86 15.20 -6.50
CA TYR A 174 -24.30 15.38 -6.58
C TYR A 174 -24.78 16.63 -5.84
N ASN A 175 -24.27 16.88 -4.63
CA ASN A 175 -24.60 18.06 -3.81
C ASN A 175 -24.18 19.37 -4.46
N ASN A 176 -23.13 19.32 -5.32
CA ASN A 176 -22.73 20.44 -6.17
C ASN A 176 -23.57 20.59 -7.44
N GLY A 177 -24.67 19.86 -7.56
CA GLY A 177 -25.66 20.02 -8.62
C GLY A 177 -25.39 19.18 -9.88
N HIS A 178 -24.33 18.40 -9.93
CA HIS A 178 -24.05 17.49 -11.05
C HIS A 178 -25.07 16.35 -11.09
N ARG A 179 -25.54 16.02 -12.28
CA ARG A 179 -26.49 14.93 -12.54
C ARG A 179 -25.97 13.97 -13.61
N LYS A 180 -25.06 14.43 -14.45
CA LYS A 180 -24.37 13.70 -15.52
C LYS A 180 -22.94 13.47 -15.06
N ILE A 181 -22.69 12.31 -14.43
CA ILE A 181 -21.43 11.96 -13.79
C ILE A 181 -20.86 10.74 -14.49
N ALA A 182 -19.72 10.87 -15.13
CA ALA A 182 -19.00 9.75 -15.74
C ALA A 182 -17.92 9.23 -14.78
N TYR A 183 -17.58 7.95 -14.92
CA TYR A 183 -16.54 7.30 -14.15
C TYR A 183 -15.57 6.54 -15.06
N ILE A 184 -14.34 7.01 -15.11
CA ILE A 184 -13.21 6.28 -15.67
C ILE A 184 -12.63 5.47 -14.52
N HIS A 185 -12.65 4.13 -14.62
CA HIS A 185 -12.18 3.23 -13.57
C HIS A 185 -10.92 2.48 -13.99
N GLY A 186 -10.18 1.94 -13.03
CA GLY A 186 -8.99 1.12 -13.26
C GLY A 186 -9.29 -0.24 -13.90
N GLU A 187 -8.26 -1.00 -14.20
CA GLU A 187 -8.35 -2.41 -14.61
C GLU A 187 -9.05 -3.28 -13.55
N TYR A 188 -9.45 -4.48 -13.97
CA TYR A 188 -10.18 -5.40 -13.09
C TYR A 188 -9.39 -5.75 -11.82
N SER A 189 -9.99 -5.51 -10.67
CA SER A 189 -9.50 -5.89 -9.34
C SER A 189 -10.65 -5.88 -8.34
N LEU A 190 -10.44 -6.44 -7.13
CA LEU A 190 -11.42 -6.34 -6.05
C LEU A 190 -11.77 -4.88 -5.72
N VAL A 191 -10.76 -4.01 -5.71
CA VAL A 191 -10.90 -2.56 -5.49
C VAL A 191 -11.77 -1.94 -6.56
N THR A 192 -11.42 -2.14 -7.84
CA THR A 192 -12.16 -1.59 -8.99
C THR A 192 -13.59 -2.10 -9.01
N ASN A 193 -13.81 -3.41 -8.84
CA ASN A 193 -15.15 -3.97 -8.80
C ASN A 193 -16.00 -3.37 -7.67
N THR A 194 -15.43 -3.21 -6.48
CA THR A 194 -16.10 -2.57 -5.35
C THR A 194 -16.46 -1.13 -5.65
N ARG A 195 -15.54 -0.35 -6.23
CA ARG A 195 -15.76 1.07 -6.57
C ARG A 195 -16.83 1.23 -7.65
N VAL A 196 -16.76 0.46 -8.75
CA VAL A 196 -17.74 0.52 -9.86
C VAL A 196 -19.12 0.07 -9.41
N THR A 197 -19.22 -1.00 -8.64
CA THR A 197 -20.51 -1.47 -8.09
C THR A 197 -21.10 -0.41 -7.18
N THR A 198 -20.32 0.17 -6.27
CA THR A 198 -20.78 1.23 -5.38
C THR A 198 -21.19 2.48 -6.15
N PHE A 199 -20.44 2.87 -7.19
CA PHE A 199 -20.82 3.98 -8.06
C PHE A 199 -22.21 3.76 -8.67
N ARG A 200 -22.49 2.59 -9.24
CA ARG A 200 -23.79 2.24 -9.79
C ARG A 200 -24.89 2.27 -8.74
N GLU A 201 -24.64 1.71 -7.56
CA GLU A 201 -25.60 1.68 -6.44
C GLU A 201 -25.98 3.09 -5.97
N ILE A 202 -25.01 3.98 -5.79
CA ILE A 202 -25.28 5.36 -5.34
C ILE A 202 -25.97 6.18 -6.42
N MET A 203 -25.58 6.08 -7.70
CA MET A 203 -26.24 6.76 -8.79
C MET A 203 -27.73 6.35 -8.90
N ASN A 204 -28.01 5.04 -8.85
CA ASN A 204 -29.37 4.53 -8.84
C ASN A 204 -30.19 5.04 -7.63
N ARG A 205 -29.58 5.04 -6.44
CA ARG A 205 -30.22 5.56 -5.20
C ARG A 205 -30.55 7.05 -5.30
N LEU A 206 -29.74 7.81 -6.03
CA LEU A 206 -29.97 9.23 -6.29
C LEU A 206 -30.94 9.50 -7.46
N GLY A 207 -31.45 8.45 -8.11
CA GLY A 207 -32.35 8.55 -9.27
C GLY A 207 -31.66 9.10 -10.52
N LEU A 208 -30.36 8.86 -10.68
CA LEU A 208 -29.57 9.33 -11.81
C LEU A 208 -29.39 8.23 -12.84
N ASP A 209 -29.58 8.58 -14.11
CA ASP A 209 -29.27 7.68 -15.22
C ASP A 209 -27.77 7.53 -15.41
N ILE A 210 -27.35 6.33 -15.79
CA ILE A 210 -25.95 5.99 -16.09
C ILE A 210 -25.90 5.48 -17.52
N PRO A 211 -25.69 6.35 -18.52
CA PRO A 211 -25.45 5.88 -19.90
C PRO A 211 -24.28 4.89 -19.90
N ARG A 212 -24.38 3.86 -20.76
CA ARG A 212 -23.32 2.84 -20.85
C ARG A 212 -21.95 3.45 -21.15
N GLU A 213 -21.95 4.52 -21.91
CA GLU A 213 -20.77 5.26 -22.33
C GLU A 213 -20.07 6.00 -21.19
N TYR A 214 -20.77 6.25 -20.08
CA TYR A 214 -20.22 7.01 -18.93
C TYR A 214 -19.36 6.17 -18.00
N ILE A 215 -19.36 4.85 -18.13
CA ILE A 215 -18.47 3.97 -17.37
C ILE A 215 -17.47 3.35 -18.32
N ARG A 216 -16.19 3.72 -18.16
CA ARG A 216 -15.11 3.37 -19.07
C ARG A 216 -13.88 2.90 -18.29
N GLU A 217 -13.15 1.99 -18.89
CA GLU A 217 -11.94 1.43 -18.30
C GLU A 217 -10.67 2.08 -18.86
N ALA A 218 -9.78 2.49 -17.96
CA ALA A 218 -8.39 2.81 -18.22
C ALA A 218 -7.56 2.23 -17.07
N ALA A 219 -6.38 1.67 -17.36
CA ALA A 219 -5.52 1.17 -16.31
C ALA A 219 -5.15 2.29 -15.31
N TYR A 220 -4.89 1.91 -14.07
CA TYR A 220 -4.37 2.86 -13.08
C TYR A 220 -3.10 3.51 -13.60
N ARG A 221 -2.98 4.82 -13.43
CA ARG A 221 -1.86 5.65 -13.89
C ARG A 221 -1.67 5.73 -15.43
N ASP A 222 -2.56 5.15 -16.22
CA ASP A 222 -2.56 5.32 -17.68
C ASP A 222 -3.22 6.67 -18.06
N ALA A 223 -2.42 7.73 -17.96
CA ALA A 223 -2.87 9.09 -18.22
C ALA A 223 -3.30 9.30 -19.67
N GLU A 224 -2.65 8.67 -20.65
CA GLU A 224 -2.96 8.81 -22.07
C GLU A 224 -4.31 8.18 -22.41
N ARG A 225 -4.54 6.96 -21.93
CA ARG A 225 -5.82 6.26 -22.14
C ARG A 225 -6.96 6.96 -21.43
N ALA A 226 -6.76 7.37 -20.18
CA ALA A 226 -7.77 8.11 -19.41
C ALA A 226 -8.12 9.45 -20.08
N HIS A 227 -7.13 10.17 -20.63
CA HIS A 227 -7.37 11.38 -21.39
C HIS A 227 -8.15 11.12 -22.67
N ALA A 228 -7.77 10.09 -23.45
CA ALA A 228 -8.51 9.75 -24.69
C ALA A 228 -9.99 9.47 -24.40
N ILE A 229 -10.27 8.75 -23.30
CA ILE A 229 -11.63 8.47 -22.85
C ILE A 229 -12.35 9.75 -22.41
N ALA A 230 -11.70 10.63 -21.65
CA ALA A 230 -12.30 11.90 -21.22
C ALA A 230 -12.71 12.76 -22.41
N ARG A 231 -11.86 12.83 -23.45
CA ARG A 231 -12.18 13.52 -24.70
C ARG A 231 -13.38 12.89 -25.42
N GLU A 232 -13.41 11.55 -25.53
CA GLU A 232 -14.56 10.85 -26.11
C GLU A 232 -15.86 11.17 -25.35
N LEU A 233 -15.82 11.18 -24.02
CA LEU A 233 -16.95 11.50 -23.14
C LEU A 233 -17.46 12.93 -23.37
N LEU A 234 -16.56 13.91 -23.53
CA LEU A 234 -16.93 15.31 -23.74
C LEU A 234 -17.46 15.58 -25.17
N GLN A 235 -17.22 14.67 -26.12
CA GLN A 235 -17.75 14.74 -27.49
C GLN A 235 -19.10 14.04 -27.66
N LEU A 236 -19.64 13.39 -26.63
CA LEU A 236 -20.97 12.79 -26.69
C LEU A 236 -22.05 13.86 -26.95
N PRO A 237 -23.17 13.50 -27.59
CA PRO A 237 -24.31 14.43 -27.75
C PRO A 237 -24.84 14.96 -26.41
N ASP A 238 -24.72 14.17 -25.37
CA ASP A 238 -25.07 14.53 -23.99
C ASP A 238 -23.84 14.27 -23.10
N PRO A 239 -22.89 15.23 -22.99
CA PRO A 239 -21.65 15.00 -22.28
C PRO A 239 -21.82 15.06 -20.75
N PRO A 240 -20.95 14.36 -19.98
CA PRO A 240 -20.95 14.47 -18.53
C PRO A 240 -20.51 15.88 -18.10
N THR A 241 -21.01 16.32 -16.95
CA THR A 241 -20.60 17.58 -16.31
C THR A 241 -19.52 17.38 -15.25
N CYS A 242 -19.29 16.13 -14.85
CA CYS A 242 -18.22 15.72 -13.94
C CYS A 242 -17.67 14.38 -14.37
N ILE A 243 -16.36 14.22 -14.34
CA ILE A 243 -15.65 12.96 -14.61
C ILE A 243 -14.89 12.56 -13.35
N LEU A 244 -15.19 11.37 -12.83
CA LEU A 244 -14.40 10.71 -11.79
C LEU A 244 -13.30 9.91 -12.45
N TYR A 245 -12.08 10.00 -11.93
CA TYR A 245 -10.91 9.27 -12.41
C TYR A 245 -10.54 8.13 -11.43
N PRO A 246 -9.81 7.09 -11.89
CA PRO A 246 -9.46 5.94 -11.06
C PRO A 246 -8.50 6.30 -9.91
N ASP A 247 -7.65 7.29 -10.15
CA ASP A 247 -6.63 7.78 -9.23
C ASP A 247 -6.31 9.28 -9.46
N ASP A 248 -5.61 9.90 -8.53
CA ASP A 248 -5.26 11.32 -8.59
C ASP A 248 -4.23 11.62 -9.69
N PHE A 249 -3.33 10.68 -9.99
CA PHE A 249 -2.32 10.88 -11.03
C PHE A 249 -2.99 11.05 -12.40
N THR A 250 -3.93 10.15 -12.75
CA THR A 250 -4.69 10.23 -14.01
C THR A 250 -5.63 11.43 -14.02
N ALA A 251 -6.21 11.81 -12.87
CA ALA A 251 -7.04 13.00 -12.75
C ALA A 251 -6.24 14.29 -13.05
N LEU A 252 -5.07 14.44 -12.44
CA LEU A 252 -4.20 15.61 -12.65
C LEU A 252 -3.69 15.70 -14.10
N ALA A 253 -3.27 14.56 -14.66
CA ALA A 253 -2.88 14.49 -16.06
C ALA A 253 -4.06 14.83 -16.99
N GLY A 254 -5.25 14.26 -16.71
CA GLY A 254 -6.47 14.54 -17.44
C GLY A 254 -6.84 16.03 -17.43
N MET A 255 -6.76 16.68 -16.27
CA MET A 255 -6.96 18.14 -16.15
C MET A 255 -5.98 18.94 -17.00
N SER A 256 -4.71 18.52 -17.01
CA SER A 256 -3.67 19.18 -17.82
C SER A 256 -3.95 19.04 -19.32
N TYR A 257 -4.28 17.83 -19.78
CA TYR A 257 -4.58 17.54 -21.17
C TYR A 257 -5.86 18.24 -21.65
N LEU A 258 -6.92 18.23 -20.85
CA LEU A 258 -8.17 18.91 -21.20
C LEU A 258 -7.97 20.40 -21.38
N ARG A 259 -7.12 21.03 -20.55
CA ARG A 259 -6.75 22.45 -20.74
C ARG A 259 -6.00 22.71 -22.02
N GLN A 260 -5.08 21.84 -22.42
CA GLN A 260 -4.37 21.95 -23.69
C GLN A 260 -5.32 21.86 -24.90
N GLU A 261 -6.43 21.13 -24.77
CA GLU A 261 -7.48 21.04 -25.78
C GLU A 261 -8.51 22.19 -25.70
N GLY A 262 -8.33 23.15 -24.79
CA GLY A 262 -9.16 24.34 -24.66
C GLY A 262 -10.36 24.23 -23.72
N TYR A 263 -10.49 23.13 -22.98
CA TYR A 263 -11.49 23.00 -21.93
C TYR A 263 -11.03 23.69 -20.64
N ASN A 264 -11.93 24.39 -19.99
CA ASN A 264 -11.71 24.94 -18.66
C ASN A 264 -12.15 23.93 -17.60
N VAL A 265 -11.21 23.54 -16.75
CA VAL A 265 -11.48 22.72 -15.56
C VAL A 265 -11.34 23.64 -14.34
N PRO A 266 -12.39 23.83 -13.58
CA PRO A 266 -13.63 23.04 -13.48
C PRO A 266 -14.86 23.58 -14.25
N GLU A 267 -14.79 24.71 -14.97
CA GLU A 267 -15.95 25.45 -15.49
C GLU A 267 -16.71 24.69 -16.59
N ASP A 268 -15.99 24.06 -17.53
CA ASP A 268 -16.60 23.27 -18.60
C ASP A 268 -16.91 21.84 -18.14
N VAL A 269 -16.03 21.26 -17.35
CA VAL A 269 -16.17 19.94 -16.77
C VAL A 269 -15.46 19.87 -15.42
N SER A 270 -16.16 19.43 -14.39
CA SER A 270 -15.55 19.12 -13.08
C SER A 270 -14.82 17.78 -13.11
N VAL A 271 -13.76 17.68 -12.31
CA VAL A 271 -12.91 16.48 -12.23
C VAL A 271 -12.71 16.10 -10.77
N ALA A 272 -12.81 14.80 -10.49
CA ALA A 272 -12.47 14.27 -9.17
C ALA A 272 -11.58 13.03 -9.30
N GLY A 273 -10.65 12.88 -8.35
CA GLY A 273 -9.70 11.76 -8.28
C GLY A 273 -9.96 10.83 -7.11
N TYR A 274 -8.96 10.01 -6.82
CA TYR A 274 -8.90 9.08 -5.69
C TYR A 274 -7.44 8.89 -5.28
N ASP A 275 -7.13 8.75 -4.01
CA ASP A 275 -5.89 8.46 -3.28
C ASP A 275 -5.47 9.58 -2.32
N GLY A 276 -5.77 10.85 -2.60
CA GLY A 276 -5.39 11.99 -1.78
C GLY A 276 -3.92 12.40 -1.94
N LEU A 277 -3.40 12.35 -3.18
CA LEU A 277 -2.01 12.71 -3.43
C LEU A 277 -1.72 14.16 -3.07
N VAL A 278 -0.56 14.41 -2.44
CA VAL A 278 -0.12 15.75 -2.04
C VAL A 278 -0.07 16.71 -3.23
N LEU A 279 0.35 16.21 -4.40
CA LEU A 279 0.43 17.02 -5.62
C LEU A 279 -0.94 17.61 -6.00
N GLY A 280 -2.02 16.88 -5.82
CA GLY A 280 -3.39 17.35 -6.06
C GLY A 280 -3.82 18.52 -5.18
N GLN A 281 -3.15 18.72 -4.04
CA GLN A 281 -3.46 19.78 -3.09
C GLN A 281 -2.60 21.04 -3.25
N VAL A 282 -1.52 20.96 -4.04
CA VAL A 282 -0.62 22.10 -4.29
C VAL A 282 -0.78 22.69 -5.69
N LEU A 283 -1.35 21.94 -6.63
CA LEU A 283 -1.67 22.44 -7.97
C LEU A 283 -3.00 23.20 -7.98
N TYR A 284 -3.19 24.06 -9.00
CA TYR A 284 -4.43 24.83 -9.20
C TYR A 284 -5.17 24.35 -10.46
N PRO A 285 -6.51 24.12 -10.36
CA PRO A 285 -7.32 24.04 -9.17
C PRO A 285 -6.92 22.85 -8.29
N LYS A 286 -7.08 22.96 -6.97
CA LYS A 286 -6.89 21.83 -6.06
C LYS A 286 -7.85 20.70 -6.41
N LEU A 287 -7.34 19.48 -6.42
CA LEU A 287 -8.13 18.31 -6.79
C LEU A 287 -9.08 17.91 -5.65
N THR A 288 -10.35 17.74 -5.98
CA THR A 288 -11.32 17.02 -5.13
C THR A 288 -11.04 15.53 -5.23
N THR A 289 -10.82 14.87 -4.10
CA THR A 289 -10.39 13.47 -4.06
C THR A 289 -10.78 12.78 -2.77
N ILE A 290 -10.67 11.45 -2.74
CA ILE A 290 -10.74 10.67 -1.51
C ILE A 290 -9.30 10.38 -1.05
N ALA A 291 -8.91 10.91 0.09
CA ALA A 291 -7.63 10.54 0.72
C ALA A 291 -7.76 9.19 1.43
N GLN A 292 -6.93 8.26 1.04
CA GLN A 292 -6.79 6.97 1.70
C GLN A 292 -5.85 7.10 2.91
N ASP A 293 -6.20 6.51 4.05
CA ASP A 293 -5.38 6.56 5.26
C ASP A 293 -4.28 5.48 5.21
N THR A 294 -3.31 5.69 4.32
CA THR A 294 -2.18 4.78 4.11
C THR A 294 -1.32 4.61 5.36
N GLU A 295 -1.25 5.64 6.22
CA GLU A 295 -0.52 5.57 7.49
C GLU A 295 -1.16 4.55 8.42
N ARG A 296 -2.47 4.63 8.61
CA ARG A 296 -3.20 3.69 9.45
C ARG A 296 -3.23 2.30 8.85
N MET A 297 -3.43 2.16 7.54
CA MET A 297 -3.38 0.88 6.84
C MET A 297 -2.05 0.17 7.08
N GLY A 298 -0.92 0.86 6.90
CA GLY A 298 0.40 0.30 7.12
C GLY A 298 0.68 -0.11 8.57
N LYS A 299 0.24 0.71 9.55
CA LYS A 299 0.34 0.37 10.98
C LYS A 299 -0.46 -0.89 11.34
N GLU A 300 -1.71 -0.97 10.90
CA GLU A 300 -2.57 -2.14 11.18
C GLU A 300 -1.99 -3.41 10.56
N ALA A 301 -1.44 -3.32 9.34
CA ALA A 301 -0.80 -4.46 8.69
C ALA A 301 0.46 -4.91 9.44
N ALA A 302 1.32 -3.97 9.83
CA ALA A 302 2.53 -4.28 10.58
C ALA A 302 2.20 -4.93 11.94
N HIS A 303 1.25 -4.37 12.70
CA HIS A 303 0.82 -4.94 13.98
C HIS A 303 0.22 -6.32 13.82
N ALA A 304 -0.63 -6.52 12.80
CA ALA A 304 -1.21 -7.82 12.51
C ALA A 304 -0.14 -8.85 12.16
N LEU A 305 0.84 -8.48 11.33
CA LEU A 305 1.93 -9.36 10.94
C LEU A 305 2.81 -9.73 12.16
N LEU A 306 3.14 -8.75 13.01
CA LEU A 306 3.89 -9.00 14.25
C LEU A 306 3.17 -9.98 15.18
N ASP A 307 1.86 -9.81 15.39
CA ASP A 307 1.06 -10.75 16.19
C ASP A 307 1.06 -12.15 15.58
N LEU A 308 0.95 -12.29 14.26
CA LEU A 308 1.01 -13.57 13.56
C LEU A 308 2.40 -14.24 13.63
N ILE A 309 3.48 -13.46 13.59
CA ILE A 309 4.85 -13.97 13.74
C ILE A 309 5.09 -14.47 15.16
N GLU A 310 4.53 -13.79 16.17
CA GLU A 310 4.66 -14.18 17.58
C GLU A 310 3.71 -15.32 17.97
N HIS A 311 2.56 -15.41 17.33
CA HIS A 311 1.49 -16.34 17.63
C HIS A 311 0.95 -17.03 16.37
N PRO A 312 1.71 -17.92 15.72
CA PRO A 312 1.31 -18.56 14.45
C PRO A 312 -0.05 -19.28 14.51
N ASP A 313 -0.42 -19.78 15.69
CA ASP A 313 -1.69 -20.49 15.92
C ASP A 313 -2.93 -19.55 15.85
N ARG A 314 -2.72 -18.24 15.85
CA ARG A 314 -3.79 -17.24 15.71
C ARG A 314 -4.11 -16.87 14.28
N GLN A 315 -3.53 -17.56 13.33
CA GLN A 315 -3.79 -17.34 11.89
C GLN A 315 -5.27 -17.62 11.59
N LYS A 316 -6.08 -16.57 11.60
CA LYS A 316 -7.50 -16.61 11.22
C LYS A 316 -7.76 -15.49 10.22
N ALA A 317 -8.60 -15.78 9.25
CA ALA A 317 -9.13 -14.76 8.36
C ALA A 317 -9.69 -13.59 9.17
N LYS A 318 -9.15 -12.41 8.97
CA LYS A 318 -9.64 -11.17 9.57
C LYS A 318 -9.49 -10.06 8.54
N GLN A 319 -10.52 -9.27 8.40
CA GLN A 319 -10.49 -8.08 7.56
C GLN A 319 -10.52 -6.84 8.45
N VAL A 320 -9.58 -5.94 8.23
CA VAL A 320 -9.58 -4.61 8.84
C VAL A 320 -9.84 -3.59 7.75
N ILE A 321 -10.96 -2.87 7.87
CA ILE A 321 -11.39 -1.88 6.89
C ILE A 321 -11.05 -0.49 7.42
N ILE A 322 -10.23 0.24 6.68
CA ILE A 322 -9.75 1.59 7.04
C ILE A 322 -10.49 2.62 6.21
N LYS A 323 -11.10 3.58 6.89
CA LYS A 323 -11.83 4.66 6.23
C LYS A 323 -10.86 5.74 5.76
N GLY A 324 -10.99 6.11 4.49
CA GLY A 324 -10.48 7.38 3.97
C GLY A 324 -11.42 8.54 4.29
N HIS A 325 -11.10 9.71 3.77
CA HIS A 325 -11.92 10.91 3.89
C HIS A 325 -11.91 11.72 2.59
N LEU A 326 -13.00 12.46 2.35
CA LEU A 326 -13.10 13.38 1.23
C LEU A 326 -12.23 14.62 1.50
N ILE A 327 -11.44 14.99 0.51
CA ILE A 327 -10.79 16.31 0.41
C ILE A 327 -11.57 17.11 -0.64
N GLU A 328 -12.26 18.15 -0.18
CA GLU A 328 -12.96 19.07 -1.05
C GLU A 328 -11.95 20.06 -1.64
N GLY A 329 -11.71 19.94 -2.93
CA GLY A 329 -10.84 20.84 -3.69
C GLY A 329 -11.66 21.85 -4.50
N GLU A 330 -10.99 22.42 -5.51
CA GLU A 330 -11.56 23.41 -6.41
C GLU A 330 -11.90 22.82 -7.80
N SER A 331 -11.54 21.57 -8.04
CA SER A 331 -11.77 20.89 -9.33
C SER A 331 -13.21 20.40 -9.52
N VAL A 332 -14.03 20.44 -8.46
CA VAL A 332 -15.47 20.22 -8.52
C VAL A 332 -16.18 21.49 -8.04
N VAL A 333 -16.93 22.11 -8.94
CA VAL A 333 -17.67 23.35 -8.65
C VAL A 333 -19.17 23.13 -8.81
N ARG A 334 -19.94 24.12 -8.38
CA ARG A 334 -21.39 24.08 -8.54
C ARG A 334 -21.79 24.03 -10.00
N CYS A 335 -22.48 22.98 -10.39
CA CYS A 335 -23.00 22.83 -11.77
C CYS A 335 -24.27 23.67 -11.95
N ASN A 336 -24.19 24.65 -12.86
CA ASN A 336 -25.34 25.48 -13.26
C ASN A 336 -25.97 25.00 -14.58
N LYS A 337 -25.41 23.95 -15.20
CA LYS A 337 -25.94 23.36 -16.43
C LYS A 337 -27.12 22.45 -16.08
N ARG A 338 -28.29 22.75 -16.62
CA ARG A 338 -29.51 21.90 -16.48
C ARG A 338 -29.50 20.75 -17.47
#